data_a81962356a915985a4dfe866b738a097
#
_entry.id   a81962356a915985a4dfe866b738a097
#
_cell.length_a   1.000
_cell.length_b   1.000
_cell.length_c   1.000
_cell.angle_alpha   90.00
_cell.angle_beta   90.00
_cell.angle_gamma   90.00
#
_symmetry.space_group_name_H-M   'P 1'
#
loop_
_entity.id
_entity.type
_entity.pdbx_description
1 polymer ?
#
loop_
_entity_poly.entity_id
_entity_poly.type
_entity_poly.pdbx_seq_one_letter_code
_entity_poly.pdbx_strand_id
1 'polypeptide(L)'
;MPELPHVDDPEEAAFQRRYGPWLAWTPRQAADVLADWTEPWWVAGGWALEAFTGRSRPHEDIDLAIFRRDVPSLWAFLDPTYHCWAAGSGRLGPVDEKRPDLPDWADQVWVREHAWAPWLADVVTTRDDDGRWVFKRDPSVTAPLDEVTWTDADGIRYLNPEVALAYKAKLARPKDDADLAAALPQMDERQRDWLRDTVARLHPEHHWLDRLAS
;
A
#
# COMPACT_ATOMS: atom_id res chain seq x y z
N MET A 1 -11.16 -16.14 -19.49
CA MET A 1 -10.60 -14.92 -18.86
C MET A 1 -11.57 -14.49 -17.77
N PRO A 2 -11.12 -14.15 -16.59
CA PRO A 2 -12.01 -13.58 -15.60
C PRO A 2 -12.66 -12.29 -16.15
N GLU A 3 -13.91 -12.06 -15.79
CA GLU A 3 -14.61 -10.84 -16.15
C GLU A 3 -14.01 -9.68 -15.36
N LEU A 4 -13.52 -8.66 -16.07
CA LEU A 4 -12.92 -7.50 -15.44
C LEU A 4 -14.01 -6.64 -14.78
N PRO A 5 -13.74 -6.02 -13.62
CA PRO A 5 -14.68 -5.10 -12.99
C PRO A 5 -15.07 -3.97 -13.93
N HIS A 6 -16.34 -3.61 -13.94
CA HIS A 6 -16.79 -2.41 -14.65
C HIS A 6 -16.26 -1.16 -13.96
N VAL A 7 -15.71 -0.23 -14.74
CA VAL A 7 -15.11 1.00 -14.22
C VAL A 7 -16.00 2.18 -14.67
N ASP A 8 -16.74 2.74 -13.73
CA ASP A 8 -17.63 3.89 -13.97
C ASP A 8 -16.87 5.24 -13.97
N ASP A 9 -15.74 5.32 -13.26
CA ASP A 9 -14.91 6.53 -13.19
C ASP A 9 -14.15 6.74 -14.51
N PRO A 10 -14.37 7.88 -15.23
CA PRO A 10 -13.68 8.18 -16.48
C PRO A 10 -12.16 8.31 -16.35
N GLU A 11 -11.66 8.80 -15.20
CA GLU A 11 -10.21 8.95 -14.96
C GLU A 11 -9.58 7.58 -14.76
N GLU A 12 -10.20 6.72 -13.96
CA GLU A 12 -9.78 5.35 -13.76
C GLU A 12 -9.86 4.54 -15.07
N ALA A 13 -10.94 4.69 -15.85
CA ALA A 13 -11.06 4.06 -17.16
C ALA A 13 -9.95 4.52 -18.13
N ALA A 14 -9.54 5.80 -18.09
CA ALA A 14 -8.44 6.32 -18.88
C ALA A 14 -7.09 5.77 -18.42
N PHE A 15 -6.90 5.63 -17.11
CA PHE A 15 -5.73 5.03 -16.51
C PHE A 15 -5.59 3.56 -16.94
N GLN A 16 -6.65 2.77 -16.80
CA GLN A 16 -6.65 1.36 -17.19
C GLN A 16 -6.44 1.13 -18.69
N ARG A 17 -6.96 2.02 -19.54
CA ARG A 17 -6.68 1.99 -21.00
C ARG A 17 -5.20 2.19 -21.31
N ARG A 18 -4.47 2.94 -20.48
CA ARG A 18 -3.03 3.22 -20.68
C ARG A 18 -2.13 2.15 -20.09
N TYR A 19 -2.44 1.69 -18.89
CA TYR A 19 -1.53 0.85 -18.11
C TYR A 19 -2.01 -0.60 -17.98
N GLY A 20 -3.24 -0.89 -18.36
CA GLY A 20 -3.89 -2.20 -18.22
C GLY A 20 -4.88 -2.23 -17.05
N PRO A 21 -5.84 -3.18 -17.09
CA PRO A 21 -6.84 -3.32 -16.04
C PRO A 21 -6.26 -3.96 -14.78
N TRP A 22 -7.01 -3.80 -13.68
CA TRP A 22 -6.72 -4.41 -12.39
C TRP A 22 -7.72 -5.54 -12.09
N LEU A 23 -7.20 -6.63 -11.55
CA LEU A 23 -7.94 -7.70 -10.89
C LEU A 23 -7.17 -8.06 -9.63
N ALA A 24 -7.19 -7.13 -8.67
CA ALA A 24 -6.33 -7.17 -7.51
C ALA A 24 -6.56 -8.41 -6.65
N TRP A 25 -5.47 -8.94 -6.07
CA TRP A 25 -5.55 -9.91 -5.00
C TRP A 25 -6.30 -9.33 -3.79
N THR A 26 -6.92 -10.21 -3.04
CA THR A 26 -7.30 -9.93 -1.66
C THR A 26 -6.09 -10.13 -0.74
N PRO A 27 -6.09 -9.60 0.50
CA PRO A 27 -5.02 -9.86 1.47
C PRO A 27 -4.74 -11.36 1.66
N ARG A 28 -5.79 -12.20 1.65
CA ARG A 28 -5.64 -13.65 1.77
C ARG A 28 -4.94 -14.26 0.58
N GLN A 29 -5.31 -13.86 -0.63
CA GLN A 29 -4.62 -14.34 -1.85
C GLN A 29 -3.16 -13.91 -1.88
N ALA A 30 -2.86 -12.67 -1.47
CA ALA A 30 -1.48 -12.21 -1.33
C ALA A 30 -0.71 -13.05 -0.30
N ALA A 31 -1.32 -13.35 0.86
CA ALA A 31 -0.72 -14.20 1.88
C ALA A 31 -0.46 -15.63 1.38
N ASP A 32 -1.39 -16.20 0.62
CA ASP A 32 -1.22 -17.54 0.03
C ASP A 32 -0.08 -17.55 -1.01
N VAL A 33 0.05 -16.49 -1.84
CA VAL A 33 1.13 -16.37 -2.83
C VAL A 33 2.49 -16.17 -2.14
N LEU A 34 2.55 -15.36 -1.09
CA LEU A 34 3.80 -15.01 -0.41
C LEU A 34 4.12 -15.91 0.80
N ALA A 35 3.42 -17.04 0.96
CA ALA A 35 3.53 -17.90 2.15
C ALA A 35 4.96 -18.39 2.44
N ASP A 36 5.74 -18.68 1.40
CA ASP A 36 7.11 -19.18 1.51
C ASP A 36 8.17 -18.06 1.34
N TRP A 37 7.76 -16.83 1.12
CA TRP A 37 8.69 -15.70 1.05
C TRP A 37 9.04 -15.21 2.46
N THR A 38 10.31 -15.11 2.79
CA THR A 38 10.79 -14.92 4.17
C THR A 38 11.03 -13.48 4.57
N GLU A 39 11.11 -12.55 3.60
CA GLU A 39 11.32 -11.14 3.92
C GLU A 39 10.03 -10.49 4.45
N PRO A 40 10.15 -9.44 5.27
CA PRO A 40 8.98 -8.78 5.84
C PRO A 40 8.12 -8.11 4.77
N TRP A 41 6.82 -8.36 4.83
CA TRP A 41 5.81 -7.67 4.03
C TRP A 41 4.57 -7.38 4.86
N TRP A 42 3.79 -6.40 4.44
CA TRP A 42 2.54 -6.04 5.10
C TRP A 42 1.54 -5.43 4.11
N VAL A 43 0.27 -5.54 4.44
CA VAL A 43 -0.82 -4.88 3.69
C VAL A 43 -0.93 -3.43 4.15
N ALA A 44 -1.03 -2.51 3.20
CA ALA A 44 -1.19 -1.08 3.43
C ALA A 44 -2.52 -0.56 2.85
N GLY A 45 -2.62 0.74 2.67
CA GLY A 45 -3.71 1.38 1.94
C GLY A 45 -5.10 1.14 2.50
N GLY A 46 -6.05 0.93 1.61
CA GLY A 46 -7.46 0.75 1.95
C GLY A 46 -7.76 -0.55 2.68
N TRP A 47 -7.10 -1.63 2.28
CA TRP A 47 -7.26 -2.93 2.90
C TRP A 47 -6.79 -2.98 4.36
N ALA A 48 -5.75 -2.23 4.72
CA ALA A 48 -5.32 -2.13 6.12
C ALA A 48 -6.37 -1.45 6.99
N LEU A 49 -7.06 -0.45 6.46
CA LEU A 49 -8.16 0.23 7.17
C LEU A 49 -9.43 -0.62 7.22
N GLU A 50 -9.73 -1.39 6.18
CA GLU A 50 -10.82 -2.38 6.20
C GLU A 50 -10.58 -3.44 7.26
N ALA A 51 -9.38 -4.02 7.31
CA ALA A 51 -9.03 -5.02 8.32
C ALA A 51 -9.14 -4.49 9.74
N PHE A 52 -8.72 -3.24 9.99
CA PHE A 52 -8.80 -2.59 11.29
C PHE A 52 -10.24 -2.28 11.70
N THR A 53 -11.05 -1.75 10.76
CA THR A 53 -12.40 -1.26 11.06
C THR A 53 -13.49 -2.34 10.98
N GLY A 54 -13.22 -3.43 10.28
CA GLY A 54 -14.22 -4.44 9.91
C GLY A 54 -15.27 -3.93 8.90
N ARG A 55 -15.06 -2.76 8.28
CA ARG A 55 -15.98 -2.15 7.32
C ARG A 55 -15.53 -2.39 5.90
N SER A 56 -16.19 -3.31 5.21
CA SER A 56 -15.88 -3.62 3.83
C SER A 56 -16.33 -2.50 2.87
N ARG A 57 -15.50 -2.27 1.86
CA ARG A 57 -15.80 -1.42 0.71
C ARG A 57 -15.13 -1.98 -0.55
N PRO A 58 -15.54 -1.53 -1.76
CA PRO A 58 -14.82 -1.89 -2.98
C PRO A 58 -13.38 -1.38 -2.96
N HIS A 59 -12.46 -2.23 -3.43
CA HIS A 59 -11.04 -1.90 -3.63
C HIS A 59 -10.69 -2.07 -5.11
N GLU A 60 -9.99 -1.10 -5.65
CA GLU A 60 -9.52 -1.08 -7.04
C GLU A 60 -8.20 -1.84 -7.18
N ASP A 61 -7.39 -1.82 -6.11
CA ASP A 61 -6.06 -2.38 -6.01
C ASP A 61 -5.82 -3.02 -4.63
N ILE A 62 -4.66 -3.62 -4.44
CA ILE A 62 -4.10 -3.95 -3.15
C ILE A 62 -2.70 -3.34 -3.03
N ASP A 63 -2.50 -2.53 -2.00
CA ASP A 63 -1.18 -2.03 -1.62
C ASP A 63 -0.49 -3.07 -0.72
N LEU A 64 0.48 -3.81 -1.24
CA LEU A 64 1.43 -4.57 -0.44
C LEU A 64 2.66 -3.71 -0.18
N ALA A 65 3.22 -3.77 0.99
CA ALA A 65 4.41 -2.98 1.31
C ALA A 65 5.58 -3.88 1.70
N ILE A 66 6.78 -3.52 1.22
CA ILE A 66 8.04 -4.18 1.52
C ILE A 66 9.16 -3.15 1.74
N PHE A 67 10.28 -3.56 2.27
CA PHE A 67 11.48 -2.71 2.19
C PHE A 67 12.05 -2.70 0.77
N ARG A 68 12.50 -1.53 0.32
CA ARG A 68 13.02 -1.36 -1.04
C ARG A 68 14.19 -2.30 -1.35
N ARG A 69 15.02 -2.61 -0.37
CA ARG A 69 16.16 -3.53 -0.50
C ARG A 69 15.74 -4.96 -0.84
N ASP A 70 14.49 -5.34 -0.54
CA ASP A 70 13.98 -6.69 -0.72
C ASP A 70 13.33 -6.91 -2.10
N VAL A 71 13.33 -5.88 -2.96
CA VAL A 71 12.78 -5.99 -4.34
C VAL A 71 13.47 -7.08 -5.15
N PRO A 72 14.81 -7.24 -5.15
CA PRO A 72 15.45 -8.33 -5.88
C PRO A 72 15.03 -9.72 -5.35
N SER A 73 14.85 -9.87 -4.04
CA SER A 73 14.35 -11.11 -3.42
C SER A 73 12.90 -11.38 -3.81
N LEU A 74 12.03 -10.36 -3.80
CA LEU A 74 10.65 -10.49 -4.24
C LEU A 74 10.56 -10.92 -5.70
N TRP A 75 11.33 -10.26 -6.58
CA TRP A 75 11.36 -10.62 -7.99
C TRP A 75 11.80 -12.08 -8.18
N ALA A 76 12.89 -12.50 -7.56
CA ALA A 76 13.40 -13.87 -7.68
C ALA A 76 12.42 -14.91 -7.12
N PHE A 77 11.65 -14.57 -6.10
CA PHE A 77 10.62 -15.43 -5.52
C PHE A 77 9.40 -15.55 -6.45
N LEU A 78 8.95 -14.46 -7.05
CA LEU A 78 7.76 -14.42 -7.89
C LEU A 78 8.00 -14.99 -9.31
N ASP A 79 9.22 -14.83 -9.87
CA ASP A 79 9.63 -15.47 -11.12
C ASP A 79 9.77 -17.00 -10.91
N PRO A 80 9.26 -17.88 -11.72
CA PRO A 80 8.74 -17.70 -13.07
C PRO A 80 7.21 -17.58 -13.19
N THR A 81 6.49 -17.46 -12.10
CA THR A 81 5.00 -17.45 -12.12
C THR A 81 4.42 -16.10 -12.48
N TYR A 82 5.05 -15.02 -11.99
CA TYR A 82 4.58 -13.65 -12.14
C TYR A 82 5.66 -12.75 -12.74
N HIS A 83 5.22 -11.70 -13.42
CA HIS A 83 6.08 -10.65 -13.93
C HIS A 83 6.00 -9.40 -13.08
N CYS A 84 7.17 -8.92 -12.64
CA CYS A 84 7.32 -7.71 -11.85
C CYS A 84 7.66 -6.52 -12.75
N TRP A 85 7.03 -5.38 -12.49
CA TRP A 85 7.25 -4.14 -13.23
C TRP A 85 7.51 -2.99 -12.28
N ALA A 86 8.66 -2.35 -12.42
CA ALA A 86 8.95 -1.08 -11.75
C ALA A 86 7.94 -0.03 -12.20
N ALA A 87 7.26 0.60 -11.24
CA ALA A 87 6.24 1.61 -11.49
C ALA A 87 6.54 2.90 -10.69
N GLY A 88 6.33 4.04 -11.32
CA GLY A 88 6.53 5.34 -10.67
C GLY A 88 6.67 6.47 -11.68
N SER A 89 6.33 7.68 -11.28
CA SER A 89 6.46 8.89 -12.11
C SER A 89 5.87 8.75 -13.54
N GLY A 90 4.74 8.03 -13.65
CA GLY A 90 4.06 7.77 -14.94
C GLY A 90 4.80 6.82 -15.88
N ARG A 91 5.73 6.03 -15.37
CA ARG A 91 6.55 5.08 -16.14
C ARG A 91 6.32 3.67 -15.63
N LEU A 92 6.47 2.70 -16.56
CA LEU A 92 6.55 1.28 -16.28
C LEU A 92 7.81 0.71 -16.95
N GLY A 93 8.48 -0.20 -16.26
CA GLY A 93 9.65 -0.92 -16.81
C GLY A 93 9.78 -2.31 -16.17
N PRO A 94 10.21 -3.33 -16.91
CA PRO A 94 10.34 -4.66 -16.35
C PRO A 94 11.43 -4.70 -15.27
N VAL A 95 11.16 -5.45 -14.22
CA VAL A 95 12.17 -5.93 -13.26
C VAL A 95 12.55 -7.33 -13.73
N ASP A 96 13.83 -7.57 -13.98
CA ASP A 96 14.36 -8.79 -14.56
C ASP A 96 15.76 -9.13 -14.00
N GLU A 97 16.32 -10.27 -14.37
CA GLU A 97 17.65 -10.72 -13.93
C GLU A 97 18.76 -9.67 -14.17
N LYS A 98 18.64 -8.87 -15.23
CA LYS A 98 19.64 -7.82 -15.56
C LYS A 98 19.41 -6.54 -14.79
N ARG A 99 18.21 -6.33 -14.24
CA ARG A 99 17.77 -5.14 -13.54
C ARG A 99 16.84 -5.55 -12.39
N PRO A 100 17.37 -6.25 -11.37
CA PRO A 100 16.56 -6.71 -10.26
C PRO A 100 16.18 -5.58 -9.28
N ASP A 101 16.93 -4.48 -9.30
CA ASP A 101 16.69 -3.32 -8.46
C ASP A 101 15.72 -2.33 -9.07
N LEU A 102 14.99 -1.61 -8.22
CA LEU A 102 14.17 -0.50 -8.67
C LEU A 102 15.05 0.69 -9.08
N PRO A 103 14.83 1.27 -10.27
CA PRO A 103 15.45 2.54 -10.66
C PRO A 103 14.94 3.68 -9.76
N ASP A 104 15.69 4.80 -9.73
CA ASP A 104 15.40 5.95 -8.86
C ASP A 104 14.03 6.60 -9.13
N TRP A 105 13.49 6.46 -10.35
CA TRP A 105 12.19 7.01 -10.72
C TRP A 105 11.01 6.16 -10.25
N ALA A 106 11.25 4.91 -9.81
CA ALA A 106 10.22 3.97 -9.36
C ALA A 106 10.27 3.79 -7.84
N ASP A 107 9.11 3.67 -7.26
CA ASP A 107 8.91 3.39 -5.83
C ASP A 107 7.85 2.31 -5.58
N GLN A 108 7.42 1.64 -6.65
CA GLN A 108 6.45 0.56 -6.64
C GLN A 108 6.89 -0.56 -7.59
N VAL A 109 6.42 -1.77 -7.30
CA VAL A 109 6.46 -2.92 -8.20
C VAL A 109 5.04 -3.39 -8.47
N TRP A 110 4.61 -3.33 -9.72
CA TRP A 110 3.33 -3.90 -10.12
C TRP A 110 3.50 -5.34 -10.58
N VAL A 111 2.60 -6.21 -10.14
CA VAL A 111 2.67 -7.65 -10.36
C VAL A 111 1.53 -8.11 -11.25
N ARG A 112 1.82 -8.98 -12.24
CA ARG A 112 0.84 -9.64 -13.09
C ARG A 112 1.38 -10.99 -13.59
N GLU A 113 0.50 -11.87 -14.06
CA GLU A 113 0.92 -13.20 -14.56
C GLU A 113 1.67 -13.13 -15.89
N HIS A 114 1.23 -12.28 -16.82
CA HIS A 114 1.84 -12.12 -18.14
C HIS A 114 1.44 -10.78 -18.78
N ALA A 115 2.00 -10.47 -19.95
CA ALA A 115 1.86 -9.17 -20.60
C ALA A 115 0.41 -8.71 -20.89
N TRP A 116 -0.52 -9.63 -21.03
CA TRP A 116 -1.95 -9.35 -21.29
C TRP A 116 -2.84 -9.62 -20.06
N ALA A 117 -2.25 -10.03 -18.95
CA ALA A 117 -3.00 -10.24 -17.71
C ALA A 117 -3.28 -8.90 -17.03
N PRO A 118 -4.36 -8.80 -16.23
CA PRO A 118 -4.59 -7.67 -15.35
C PRO A 118 -3.49 -7.59 -14.28
N TRP A 119 -3.34 -6.41 -13.69
CA TRP A 119 -2.50 -6.21 -12.52
C TRP A 119 -3.14 -6.85 -11.29
N LEU A 120 -2.33 -7.49 -10.46
CA LEU A 120 -2.74 -8.28 -9.31
C LEU A 120 -2.37 -7.62 -7.99
N ALA A 121 -1.25 -6.91 -7.94
CA ALA A 121 -0.80 -6.21 -6.75
C ALA A 121 0.04 -4.98 -7.11
N ASP A 122 -0.11 -3.92 -6.31
CA ASP A 122 0.82 -2.80 -6.20
C ASP A 122 1.69 -3.03 -4.97
N VAL A 123 2.98 -3.35 -5.19
CA VAL A 123 3.94 -3.52 -4.11
C VAL A 123 4.67 -2.20 -3.90
N VAL A 124 4.20 -1.42 -2.94
CA VAL A 124 4.80 -0.14 -2.56
C VAL A 124 6.08 -0.38 -1.77
N THR A 125 7.13 0.37 -2.09
CA THR A 125 8.40 0.22 -1.39
C THR A 125 8.62 1.32 -0.38
N THR A 126 9.13 0.93 0.80
CA THR A 126 9.59 1.86 1.81
C THR A 126 11.10 1.72 2.03
N ARG A 127 11.76 2.83 2.37
CA ARG A 127 13.16 2.78 2.78
C ARG A 127 13.24 2.20 4.19
N ASP A 128 14.40 1.68 4.51
CA ASP A 128 14.75 1.34 5.87
C ASP A 128 15.99 2.12 6.32
N ASP A 129 16.10 2.30 7.62
CA ASP A 129 17.27 2.81 8.32
C ASP A 129 17.71 1.74 9.31
N ASP A 130 18.72 0.98 8.95
CA ASP A 130 19.23 -0.18 9.70
C ASP A 130 18.10 -1.16 10.12
N GLY A 131 17.24 -1.51 9.14
CA GLY A 131 16.11 -2.41 9.35
C GLY A 131 14.87 -1.78 9.97
N ARG A 132 14.93 -0.49 10.34
CA ARG A 132 13.78 0.27 10.84
C ARG A 132 12.95 0.83 9.70
N TRP A 133 11.64 0.79 9.83
CA TRP A 133 10.74 1.44 8.89
C TRP A 133 10.94 2.96 8.90
N VAL A 134 10.94 3.57 7.71
CA VAL A 134 11.08 5.03 7.52
C VAL A 134 9.79 5.56 6.90
N PHE A 135 9.21 6.59 7.50
CA PHE A 135 8.00 7.22 6.97
C PHE A 135 8.32 8.03 5.71
N LYS A 136 7.79 7.60 4.56
CA LYS A 136 8.11 8.21 3.25
C LYS A 136 7.77 9.70 3.15
N ARG A 137 6.76 10.18 3.92
CA ARG A 137 6.35 11.60 3.91
C ARG A 137 7.23 12.48 4.78
N ASP A 138 7.89 11.89 5.77
CA ASP A 138 8.83 12.55 6.66
C ASP A 138 9.92 11.55 7.08
N PRO A 139 11.05 11.52 6.37
CA PRO A 139 12.12 10.55 6.64
C PRO A 139 12.80 10.69 8.02
N SER A 140 12.50 11.75 8.77
CA SER A 140 12.96 11.87 10.15
C SER A 140 12.20 10.96 11.12
N VAL A 141 11.04 10.44 10.69
CA VAL A 141 10.21 9.52 11.46
C VAL A 141 10.58 8.10 11.09
N THR A 142 11.19 7.39 12.04
CA THR A 142 11.56 5.98 11.93
C THR A 142 11.04 5.18 13.11
N ALA A 143 10.71 3.93 12.90
CA ALA A 143 10.23 3.04 13.96
C ALA A 143 10.59 1.56 13.64
N PRO A 144 10.65 0.67 14.65
CA PRO A 144 10.58 -0.75 14.40
C PRO A 144 9.30 -1.11 13.61
N LEU A 145 9.40 -2.08 12.70
CA LEU A 145 8.24 -2.46 11.88
C LEU A 145 7.05 -2.89 12.73
N ASP A 146 7.27 -3.59 13.83
CA ASP A 146 6.22 -4.07 14.74
C ASP A 146 5.51 -2.94 15.50
N GLU A 147 6.08 -1.73 15.58
CA GLU A 147 5.42 -0.58 16.18
C GLU A 147 4.46 0.15 15.22
N VAL A 148 4.65 -0.03 13.90
CA VAL A 148 3.85 0.60 12.85
C VAL A 148 2.93 -0.37 12.12
N THR A 149 2.93 -1.63 12.54
CA THR A 149 2.11 -2.70 11.99
C THR A 149 1.47 -3.54 13.09
N TRP A 150 0.40 -4.24 12.74
CA TRP A 150 -0.24 -5.25 13.58
C TRP A 150 -0.56 -6.49 12.74
N THR A 151 -0.81 -7.62 13.40
CA THR A 151 -1.12 -8.90 12.73
C THR A 151 -2.50 -9.36 13.15
N ASP A 152 -3.32 -9.77 12.17
CA ASP A 152 -4.64 -10.31 12.45
C ASP A 152 -4.60 -11.79 12.91
N ALA A 153 -5.78 -12.37 13.13
CA ALA A 153 -5.92 -13.76 13.57
C ALA A 153 -5.46 -14.79 12.51
N ASP A 154 -5.43 -14.40 11.25
CA ASP A 154 -4.98 -15.23 10.13
C ASP A 154 -3.47 -15.12 9.88
N GLY A 155 -2.77 -14.31 10.68
CA GLY A 155 -1.33 -14.10 10.57
C GLY A 155 -0.92 -13.09 9.52
N ILE A 156 -1.86 -12.34 8.92
CA ILE A 156 -1.57 -11.31 7.94
C ILE A 156 -1.18 -10.02 8.66
N ARG A 157 -0.06 -9.43 8.26
CA ARG A 157 0.44 -8.17 8.81
C ARG A 157 -0.16 -6.98 8.05
N TYR A 158 -0.63 -5.98 8.80
CA TYR A 158 -1.25 -4.76 8.27
C TYR A 158 -0.57 -3.52 8.84
N LEU A 159 -0.52 -2.46 8.04
CA LEU A 159 -0.08 -1.15 8.50
C LEU A 159 -1.08 -0.60 9.54
N ASN A 160 -0.58 0.00 10.61
CA ASN A 160 -1.42 0.64 11.62
C ASN A 160 -2.33 1.72 11.03
N PRO A 161 -3.56 1.90 11.55
CA PRO A 161 -4.54 2.81 10.97
C PRO A 161 -4.07 4.28 10.94
N GLU A 162 -3.38 4.75 11.98
CA GLU A 162 -2.84 6.12 12.04
C GLU A 162 -1.82 6.37 10.94
N VAL A 163 -0.98 5.37 10.63
CA VAL A 163 0.04 5.47 9.57
C VAL A 163 -0.61 5.42 8.19
N ALA A 164 -1.56 4.50 7.97
CA ALA A 164 -2.31 4.39 6.72
C ALA A 164 -3.06 5.69 6.41
N LEU A 165 -3.73 6.29 7.41
CA LEU A 165 -4.43 7.57 7.28
C LEU A 165 -3.46 8.73 7.03
N ALA A 166 -2.28 8.76 7.66
CA ALA A 166 -1.28 9.80 7.40
C ALA A 166 -0.78 9.79 5.95
N TYR A 167 -0.68 8.62 5.30
CA TYR A 167 -0.41 8.55 3.87
C TYR A 167 -1.56 9.13 3.01
N LYS A 168 -2.82 8.88 3.41
CA LYS A 168 -4.03 9.31 2.70
C LYS A 168 -4.31 10.82 2.86
N ALA A 169 -3.90 11.43 3.96
CA ALA A 169 -4.08 12.85 4.24
C ALA A 169 -3.58 13.76 3.10
N LYS A 170 -2.55 13.36 2.36
CA LYS A 170 -2.03 14.16 1.23
C LYS A 170 -3.08 14.43 0.14
N LEU A 171 -3.96 13.48 -0.16
CA LEU A 171 -4.97 13.60 -1.22
C LEU A 171 -6.35 13.88 -0.64
N ALA A 172 -6.65 13.34 0.53
CA ALA A 172 -7.90 13.52 1.28
C ALA A 172 -9.15 13.41 0.37
N ARG A 173 -9.20 12.35 -0.44
CA ARG A 173 -10.33 12.08 -1.32
C ARG A 173 -11.56 11.72 -0.50
N PRO A 174 -12.80 11.79 -1.05
CA PRO A 174 -14.01 11.39 -0.32
C PRO A 174 -13.92 9.98 0.31
N LYS A 175 -13.26 9.02 -0.37
CA LYS A 175 -13.02 7.68 0.19
C LYS A 175 -12.05 7.71 1.39
N ASP A 176 -11.09 8.62 1.39
CA ASP A 176 -10.12 8.77 2.50
C ASP A 176 -10.79 9.43 3.73
N ASP A 177 -11.73 10.37 3.52
CA ASP A 177 -12.57 10.95 4.58
C ASP A 177 -13.51 9.92 5.22
N ALA A 178 -14.04 9.00 4.41
CA ALA A 178 -14.86 7.89 4.88
C ALA A 178 -14.01 6.88 5.68
N ASP A 179 -12.80 6.57 5.23
CA ASP A 179 -11.85 5.72 5.94
C ASP A 179 -11.48 6.33 7.31
N LEU A 180 -11.20 7.65 7.39
CA LEU A 180 -10.98 8.35 8.66
C LEU A 180 -12.20 8.24 9.58
N ALA A 181 -13.40 8.49 9.04
CA ALA A 181 -14.63 8.44 9.84
C ALA A 181 -14.90 7.05 10.43
N ALA A 182 -14.50 6.00 9.71
CA ALA A 182 -14.65 4.62 10.16
C ALA A 182 -13.60 4.23 11.21
N ALA A 183 -12.35 4.65 11.02
CA ALA A 183 -11.24 4.26 11.87
C ALA A 183 -11.15 5.05 13.19
N LEU A 184 -11.40 6.36 13.15
CA LEU A 184 -11.21 7.27 14.28
C LEU A 184 -11.88 6.81 15.59
N PRO A 185 -13.14 6.31 15.60
CA PRO A 185 -13.76 5.84 16.83
C PRO A 185 -13.12 4.60 17.46
N GLN A 186 -12.36 3.83 16.67
CA GLN A 186 -11.73 2.57 17.09
C GLN A 186 -10.25 2.74 17.44
N MET A 187 -9.64 3.87 17.04
CA MET A 187 -8.25 4.19 17.37
C MET A 187 -8.11 4.53 18.84
N ASP A 188 -7.02 4.11 19.47
CA ASP A 188 -6.64 4.53 20.80
C ASP A 188 -6.11 5.99 20.82
N GLU A 189 -5.90 6.54 22.02
CA GLU A 189 -5.45 7.92 22.21
C GLU A 189 -4.06 8.16 21.56
N ARG A 190 -3.13 7.20 21.72
CA ARG A 190 -1.78 7.30 21.13
C ARG A 190 -1.84 7.36 19.59
N GLN A 191 -2.67 6.55 18.98
CA GLN A 191 -2.87 6.51 17.53
C GLN A 191 -3.47 7.83 17.01
N ARG A 192 -4.49 8.35 17.71
CA ARG A 192 -5.12 9.64 17.35
C ARG A 192 -4.14 10.79 17.48
N ASP A 193 -3.39 10.85 18.58
CA ASP A 193 -2.39 11.90 18.82
C ASP A 193 -1.30 11.85 17.76
N TRP A 194 -0.77 10.67 17.46
CA TRP A 194 0.25 10.51 16.43
C TRP A 194 -0.26 10.98 15.06
N LEU A 195 -1.48 10.58 14.69
CA LEU A 195 -2.10 11.00 13.42
C LEU A 195 -2.30 12.53 13.39
N ARG A 196 -2.88 13.10 14.45
CA ARG A 196 -3.11 14.55 14.56
C ARG A 196 -1.81 15.32 14.38
N ASP A 197 -0.78 14.97 15.16
CA ASP A 197 0.50 15.67 15.17
C ASP A 197 1.23 15.51 13.82
N THR A 198 1.13 14.35 13.20
CA THR A 198 1.69 14.09 11.87
C THR A 198 0.96 14.90 10.79
N VAL A 199 -0.38 14.91 10.79
CA VAL A 199 -1.17 15.70 9.84
C VAL A 199 -0.92 17.20 10.04
N ALA A 200 -0.89 17.69 11.29
CA ALA A 200 -0.62 19.09 11.58
C ALA A 200 0.77 19.53 11.08
N ARG A 201 1.77 18.67 11.22
CA ARG A 201 3.14 18.96 10.76
C ARG A 201 3.26 18.95 9.23
N LEU A 202 2.64 17.99 8.55
CA LEU A 202 2.74 17.83 7.09
C LEU A 202 1.76 18.72 6.31
N HIS A 203 0.61 19.00 6.91
CA HIS A 203 -0.52 19.68 6.28
C HIS A 203 -1.21 20.60 7.32
N PRO A 204 -0.64 21.75 7.69
CA PRO A 204 -1.11 22.58 8.82
C PRO A 204 -2.55 23.09 8.69
N GLU A 205 -3.09 23.17 7.48
CA GLU A 205 -4.46 23.65 7.20
C GLU A 205 -5.40 22.51 6.81
N HIS A 206 -5.05 21.25 7.14
CA HIS A 206 -5.84 20.11 6.72
C HIS A 206 -7.17 20.03 7.48
N HIS A 207 -8.28 19.82 6.75
CA HIS A 207 -9.63 19.76 7.33
C HIS A 207 -9.85 18.60 8.32
N TRP A 208 -8.98 17.59 8.33
CA TRP A 208 -9.03 16.51 9.32
C TRP A 208 -8.66 16.98 10.73
N LEU A 209 -7.91 18.07 10.87
CA LEU A 209 -7.44 18.54 12.18
C LEU A 209 -8.60 18.87 13.13
N ASP A 210 -9.71 19.44 12.62
CA ASP A 210 -10.91 19.72 13.43
C ASP A 210 -11.53 18.43 13.99
N ARG A 211 -11.48 17.34 13.23
CA ARG A 211 -12.00 16.02 13.62
C ARG A 211 -11.06 15.27 14.56
N LEU A 212 -9.76 15.51 14.44
CA LEU A 212 -8.71 14.89 15.26
C LEU A 212 -8.52 15.64 16.60
N ALA A 213 -9.05 16.84 16.74
CA ALA A 213 -9.03 17.62 17.97
C ALA A 213 -10.18 17.26 18.95
N SER A 214 -11.14 16.43 18.49
CA SER A 214 -12.31 15.99 19.27
C SER A 214 -12.05 14.69 19.96
#